data_db7d06a59398df714b1398aef02350b0
#
_entry.id   db7d06a59398df714b1398aef02350b0
#
_cell.length_a   1.000
_cell.length_b   1.000
_cell.length_c   1.000
_cell.angle_alpha   90.00
_cell.angle_beta   90.00
_cell.angle_gamma   90.00
#
_symmetry.space_group_name_H-M   'P 1'
#
loop_
_entity.id
_entity.type
_entity.pdbx_description
1 polymer ?
#
loop_
_entity_poly.entity_id
_entity_poly.type
_entity_poly.pdbx_seq_one_letter_code
_entity_poly.pdbx_strand_id
1 'polypeptide(L)'
;MALRADKLLLFVDRLPTDRKDAVLGELTARQAEALLKDTRLGAHTTRAIRHALRALGAGVGRAHLISRRTWGATPLELFTHSGVGTMITADPVQRLREARLEDVGGILALIEPLEADGTLVKRGRGRLEREIGNFLVIEHDGVIVGCAALYPFAADKAAELACLAVAPDARDAGHGEHLLHACEERARSMKIRKLFALTTRAEHWFLAQGFKPADPSALPGERQALYNWRRGSKVFLKRI
;
A
#
# COMPACT_ATOMS: atom_id res chain seq x y z
N MET A 1 5.12 -35.95 -16.06
CA MET A 1 5.99 -35.25 -15.08
C MET A 1 5.61 -33.79 -15.10
N ALA A 2 5.02 -33.25 -14.03
CA ALA A 2 4.66 -31.82 -13.96
C ALA A 2 5.94 -31.01 -13.69
N LEU A 3 6.19 -29.99 -14.50
CA LEU A 3 7.25 -29.01 -14.22
C LEU A 3 6.81 -28.19 -13.00
N ARG A 4 7.62 -28.16 -11.96
CA ARG A 4 7.44 -27.25 -10.82
C ARG A 4 7.98 -25.89 -11.23
N ALA A 5 7.20 -25.16 -12.06
CA ALA A 5 7.58 -23.85 -12.53
C ALA A 5 7.07 -22.78 -11.55
N ASP A 6 7.94 -21.87 -11.13
CA ASP A 6 7.57 -20.74 -10.29
C ASP A 6 6.86 -19.64 -11.09
N LYS A 7 7.22 -19.50 -12.36
CA LYS A 7 6.71 -18.47 -13.26
C LYS A 7 6.32 -19.07 -14.62
N LEU A 8 5.22 -18.59 -15.19
CA LEU A 8 4.78 -18.89 -16.54
C LEU A 8 4.80 -17.61 -17.39
N LEU A 9 5.51 -17.62 -18.52
CA LEU A 9 5.51 -16.51 -19.46
C LEU A 9 4.64 -16.85 -20.67
N LEU A 10 3.75 -15.95 -21.00
CA LEU A 10 2.82 -16.08 -22.12
C LEU A 10 2.95 -14.86 -23.06
N PHE A 11 3.35 -15.11 -24.29
CA PHE A 11 3.49 -14.04 -25.28
C PHE A 11 2.16 -13.72 -25.96
N VAL A 12 1.76 -12.46 -25.92
CA VAL A 12 0.49 -11.97 -26.49
C VAL A 12 0.73 -10.85 -27.50
N ASP A 13 -0.24 -10.62 -28.40
CA ASP A 13 -0.16 -9.54 -29.39
C ASP A 13 -0.50 -8.17 -28.78
N ARG A 14 -1.41 -8.15 -27.83
CA ARG A 14 -1.81 -6.96 -27.04
C ARG A 14 -1.95 -7.32 -25.58
N LEU A 15 -1.42 -6.47 -24.72
CA LEU A 15 -1.60 -6.56 -23.27
C LEU A 15 -3.01 -6.08 -22.89
N PRO A 16 -3.59 -6.56 -21.78
CA PRO A 16 -4.82 -6.01 -21.25
C PRO A 16 -4.62 -4.56 -20.79
N THR A 17 -5.60 -3.70 -21.08
CA THR A 17 -5.57 -2.28 -20.75
C THR A 17 -6.81 -1.90 -19.94
N ASP A 18 -6.74 -0.79 -19.23
CA ASP A 18 -7.86 -0.17 -18.58
C ASP A 18 -8.76 0.59 -19.57
N ARG A 19 -9.73 1.37 -19.06
CA ARG A 19 -10.64 2.19 -19.90
C ARG A 19 -9.94 3.39 -20.56
N LYS A 20 -8.71 3.73 -20.12
CA LYS A 20 -7.90 4.84 -20.63
C LYS A 20 -6.75 4.33 -21.49
N ASP A 21 -6.79 3.06 -21.92
CA ASP A 21 -5.75 2.38 -22.70
C ASP A 21 -4.39 2.24 -21.98
N ALA A 22 -4.32 2.44 -20.67
CA ALA A 22 -3.13 2.14 -19.89
C ALA A 22 -3.03 0.63 -19.64
N VAL A 23 -1.82 0.07 -19.78
CA VAL A 23 -1.56 -1.36 -19.54
C VAL A 23 -1.81 -1.69 -18.07
N LEU A 24 -2.56 -2.76 -17.83
CA LEU A 24 -2.76 -3.30 -16.50
C LEU A 24 -1.51 -4.10 -16.10
N GLY A 25 -0.61 -3.51 -15.32
CA GLY A 25 0.67 -4.12 -14.94
C GLY A 25 0.52 -5.35 -14.03
N GLU A 26 -0.47 -5.33 -13.14
CA GLU A 26 -0.73 -6.41 -12.18
C GLU A 26 -2.22 -6.72 -12.09
N LEU A 27 -2.55 -8.00 -11.99
CA LEU A 27 -3.90 -8.52 -11.81
C LEU A 27 -3.89 -9.68 -10.82
N THR A 28 -4.85 -9.70 -9.93
CA THR A 28 -5.17 -10.94 -9.20
C THR A 28 -5.90 -11.92 -10.13
N ALA A 29 -5.91 -13.20 -9.81
CA ALA A 29 -6.67 -14.21 -10.53
C ALA A 29 -8.16 -13.81 -10.67
N ARG A 30 -8.75 -13.25 -9.60
CA ARG A 30 -10.14 -12.76 -9.60
C ARG A 30 -10.35 -11.59 -10.57
N GLN A 31 -9.41 -10.65 -10.64
CA GLN A 31 -9.48 -9.53 -11.59
C GLN A 31 -9.30 -10.03 -13.03
N ALA A 32 -8.39 -10.97 -13.25
CA ALA A 32 -8.16 -11.58 -14.55
C ALA A 32 -9.39 -12.38 -15.04
N GLU A 33 -10.09 -13.09 -14.15
CA GLU A 33 -11.37 -13.74 -14.44
C GLU A 33 -12.45 -12.73 -14.83
N ALA A 34 -12.55 -11.63 -14.10
CA ALA A 34 -13.51 -10.57 -14.42
C ALA A 34 -13.22 -9.95 -15.80
N LEU A 35 -11.95 -9.77 -16.15
CA LEU A 35 -11.52 -9.27 -17.45
C LEU A 35 -11.90 -10.18 -18.63
N LEU A 36 -12.06 -11.50 -18.43
CA LEU A 36 -12.53 -12.42 -19.48
C LEU A 36 -13.95 -12.08 -20.01
N LYS A 37 -14.71 -11.25 -19.30
CA LYS A 37 -16.01 -10.74 -19.71
C LYS A 37 -15.90 -9.49 -20.60
N ASP A 38 -14.73 -8.88 -20.70
CA ASP A 38 -14.50 -7.69 -21.53
C ASP A 38 -14.36 -8.08 -22.99
N THR A 39 -15.30 -7.63 -23.83
CA THR A 39 -15.33 -7.91 -25.27
C THR A 39 -14.21 -7.22 -26.06
N ARG A 40 -13.48 -6.25 -25.46
CA ARG A 40 -12.35 -5.56 -26.08
C ARG A 40 -11.08 -6.41 -26.11
N LEU A 41 -11.03 -7.47 -25.29
CA LEU A 41 -9.89 -8.39 -25.28
C LEU A 41 -9.83 -9.18 -26.60
N GLY A 42 -8.68 -9.14 -27.25
CA GLY A 42 -8.42 -10.00 -28.41
C GLY A 42 -8.43 -11.48 -28.02
N ALA A 43 -8.87 -12.33 -28.93
CA ALA A 43 -9.00 -13.78 -28.71
C ALA A 43 -7.71 -14.43 -28.19
N HIS A 44 -6.55 -13.94 -28.63
CA HIS A 44 -5.24 -14.45 -28.22
C HIS A 44 -4.95 -14.11 -26.75
N THR A 45 -5.18 -12.87 -26.32
CA THR A 45 -5.01 -12.43 -24.93
C THR A 45 -6.01 -13.13 -24.01
N THR A 46 -7.26 -13.28 -24.42
CA THR A 46 -8.28 -14.05 -23.69
C THR A 46 -7.83 -15.48 -23.41
N ARG A 47 -7.27 -16.14 -24.44
CA ARG A 47 -6.75 -17.52 -24.30
C ARG A 47 -5.55 -17.56 -23.35
N ALA A 48 -4.64 -16.61 -23.46
CA ALA A 48 -3.49 -16.50 -22.58
C ALA A 48 -3.91 -16.31 -21.11
N ILE A 49 -4.89 -15.43 -20.81
CA ILE A 49 -5.42 -15.26 -19.46
C ILE A 49 -6.02 -16.57 -18.93
N ARG A 50 -6.79 -17.31 -19.73
CA ARG A 50 -7.31 -18.63 -19.30
C ARG A 50 -6.21 -19.64 -19.00
N HIS A 51 -5.12 -19.65 -19.77
CA HIS A 51 -3.97 -20.51 -19.48
C HIS A 51 -3.24 -20.07 -18.20
N ALA A 52 -3.06 -18.75 -17.99
CA ALA A 52 -2.52 -18.20 -16.75
C ALA A 52 -3.31 -18.65 -15.52
N LEU A 53 -4.63 -18.48 -15.55
CA LEU A 53 -5.52 -18.89 -14.45
C LEU A 53 -5.45 -20.38 -14.14
N ARG A 54 -5.39 -21.24 -15.18
CA ARG A 54 -5.21 -22.69 -14.97
C ARG A 54 -3.86 -23.02 -14.36
N ALA A 55 -2.80 -22.34 -14.79
CA ALA A 55 -1.46 -22.55 -14.27
C ALA A 55 -1.36 -22.15 -12.80
N LEU A 56 -1.94 -21.00 -12.43
CA LEU A 56 -2.04 -20.54 -11.03
C LEU A 56 -2.81 -21.55 -10.17
N GLY A 57 -3.95 -22.05 -10.66
CA GLY A 57 -4.72 -23.09 -9.98
C GLY A 57 -3.97 -24.44 -9.86
N ALA A 58 -2.98 -24.67 -10.70
CA ALA A 58 -2.10 -25.85 -10.65
C ALA A 58 -0.80 -25.64 -9.81
N GLY A 59 -0.68 -24.49 -9.12
CA GLY A 59 0.41 -24.20 -8.20
C GLY A 59 1.60 -23.42 -8.79
N VAL A 60 1.46 -22.86 -10.00
CA VAL A 60 2.43 -21.86 -10.51
C VAL A 60 2.23 -20.57 -9.72
N GLY A 61 3.29 -19.98 -9.20
CA GLY A 61 3.20 -18.79 -8.35
C GLY A 61 2.74 -17.55 -9.10
N ARG A 62 3.23 -17.34 -10.32
CA ARG A 62 2.95 -16.14 -11.14
C ARG A 62 2.87 -16.48 -12.61
N ALA A 63 1.97 -15.79 -13.34
CA ALA A 63 1.91 -15.84 -14.79
C ALA A 63 2.08 -14.44 -15.37
N HIS A 64 2.93 -14.29 -16.38
CA HIS A 64 3.25 -13.02 -17.01
C HIS A 64 2.77 -13.03 -18.46
N LEU A 65 1.96 -12.05 -18.84
CA LEU A 65 1.62 -11.78 -20.23
C LEU A 65 2.62 -10.76 -20.75
N ILE A 66 3.34 -11.11 -21.83
CA ILE A 66 4.39 -10.28 -22.40
C ILE A 66 4.03 -9.96 -23.85
N SER A 67 4.17 -8.69 -24.25
CA SER A 67 3.95 -8.30 -25.63
C SER A 67 5.05 -8.85 -26.56
N ARG A 68 4.65 -9.53 -27.65
CA ARG A 68 5.57 -9.98 -28.71
C ARG A 68 6.23 -8.82 -29.45
N ARG A 69 5.61 -7.62 -29.38
CA ARG A 69 6.05 -6.44 -30.13
C ARG A 69 7.06 -5.60 -29.38
N THR A 70 7.26 -5.85 -28.09
CA THR A 70 8.22 -5.11 -27.27
C THR A 70 9.55 -5.82 -27.27
N TRP A 71 10.55 -5.19 -27.87
CA TRP A 71 11.91 -5.72 -27.90
C TRP A 71 12.51 -5.76 -26.49
N GLY A 72 13.19 -6.84 -26.13
CA GLY A 72 13.76 -6.99 -24.78
C GLY A 72 12.70 -7.15 -23.67
N ALA A 73 11.44 -7.41 -23.99
CA ALA A 73 10.38 -7.49 -23.00
C ALA A 73 10.60 -8.57 -21.93
N THR A 74 11.16 -9.72 -22.31
CA THR A 74 11.41 -10.82 -21.35
C THR A 74 12.37 -10.44 -20.23
N PRO A 75 13.62 -9.95 -20.52
CA PRO A 75 14.49 -9.51 -19.44
C PRO A 75 13.92 -8.31 -18.64
N LEU A 76 13.26 -7.37 -19.29
CA LEU A 76 12.64 -6.26 -18.60
C LEU A 76 11.55 -6.73 -17.63
N GLU A 77 10.71 -7.69 -18.03
CA GLU A 77 9.65 -8.24 -17.17
C GLU A 77 10.21 -9.05 -16.00
N LEU A 78 11.30 -9.81 -16.20
CA LEU A 78 11.80 -10.71 -15.19
C LEU A 78 12.78 -10.07 -14.20
N PHE A 79 13.49 -9.02 -14.61
CA PHE A 79 14.62 -8.45 -13.87
C PHE A 79 14.43 -7.00 -13.47
N THR A 80 13.31 -6.35 -13.83
CA THR A 80 12.99 -5.01 -13.36
C THR A 80 11.79 -5.03 -12.41
N HIS A 81 11.75 -4.08 -11.51
CA HIS A 81 10.68 -4.00 -10.50
C HIS A 81 9.30 -3.68 -11.10
N SER A 82 9.26 -2.83 -12.13
CA SER A 82 8.00 -2.39 -12.73
C SER A 82 7.52 -3.27 -13.88
N GLY A 83 8.38 -4.15 -14.42
CA GLY A 83 8.04 -4.97 -15.59
C GLY A 83 7.61 -4.14 -16.82
N VAL A 84 7.20 -4.80 -17.88
CA VAL A 84 6.64 -4.19 -19.10
C VAL A 84 5.41 -4.95 -19.61
N GLY A 85 4.99 -5.97 -18.87
CA GLY A 85 3.90 -6.87 -19.19
C GLY A 85 2.70 -6.71 -18.23
N THR A 86 1.92 -7.79 -18.15
CA THR A 86 0.85 -7.93 -17.16
C THR A 86 1.13 -9.18 -16.33
N MET A 87 1.39 -9.01 -15.05
CA MET A 87 1.55 -10.11 -14.11
C MET A 87 0.18 -10.53 -13.55
N ILE A 88 -0.06 -11.84 -13.51
CA ILE A 88 -1.27 -12.41 -12.89
C ILE A 88 -0.82 -13.33 -11.74
N THR A 89 -1.37 -13.10 -10.55
CA THR A 89 -1.07 -13.85 -9.33
C THR A 89 -2.32 -14.44 -8.70
N ALA A 90 -2.19 -15.53 -7.94
CA ALA A 90 -3.31 -16.10 -7.20
C ALA A 90 -3.81 -15.12 -6.12
N ASP A 91 -2.88 -14.55 -5.38
CA ASP A 91 -3.08 -13.54 -4.35
C ASP A 91 -2.53 -12.18 -4.82
N PRO A 92 -3.05 -11.07 -4.30
CA PRO A 92 -2.46 -9.77 -4.60
C PRO A 92 -1.00 -9.74 -4.10
N VAL A 93 -0.09 -9.31 -4.97
CA VAL A 93 1.33 -9.11 -4.63
C VAL A 93 1.45 -8.03 -3.55
N GLN A 94 0.53 -7.06 -3.60
CA GLN A 94 0.42 -6.00 -2.63
C GLN A 94 -0.76 -6.28 -1.69
N ARG A 95 -0.49 -6.28 -0.37
CA ARG A 95 -1.48 -6.49 0.69
C ARG A 95 -1.43 -5.37 1.70
N LEU A 96 -2.56 -4.71 1.92
CA LEU A 96 -2.76 -3.87 3.09
C LEU A 96 -3.35 -4.74 4.21
N ARG A 97 -2.67 -4.77 5.35
CA ARG A 97 -3.04 -5.59 6.50
C ARG A 97 -2.59 -4.99 7.83
N GLU A 98 -3.07 -5.54 8.91
CA GLU A 98 -2.52 -5.26 10.23
C GLU A 98 -1.07 -5.75 10.34
N ALA A 99 -0.25 -4.95 11.03
CA ALA A 99 1.15 -5.30 11.27
C ALA A 99 1.29 -6.40 12.32
N ARG A 100 2.35 -7.19 12.20
CA ARG A 100 2.72 -8.28 13.10
C ARG A 100 4.13 -8.03 13.64
N LEU A 101 4.54 -8.78 14.64
CA LEU A 101 5.89 -8.66 15.23
C LEU A 101 7.01 -8.86 14.20
N GLU A 102 6.78 -9.72 13.22
CA GLU A 102 7.74 -9.97 12.13
C GLU A 102 7.99 -8.72 11.26
N ASP A 103 7.01 -7.79 11.20
CA ASP A 103 7.09 -6.59 10.37
C ASP A 103 7.92 -5.46 11.01
N VAL A 104 8.25 -5.58 12.30
CA VAL A 104 8.96 -4.52 13.05
C VAL A 104 10.26 -4.11 12.35
N GLY A 105 11.01 -5.07 11.80
CA GLY A 105 12.23 -4.79 11.06
C GLY A 105 11.98 -3.97 9.79
N GLY A 106 10.97 -4.34 9.01
CA GLY A 106 10.56 -3.62 7.80
C GLY A 106 10.00 -2.23 8.09
N ILE A 107 9.20 -2.09 9.16
CA ILE A 107 8.69 -0.78 9.61
C ILE A 107 9.85 0.13 10.04
N LEU A 108 10.80 -0.38 10.82
CA LEU A 108 11.98 0.39 11.22
C LEU A 108 12.78 0.89 10.02
N ALA A 109 13.11 0.00 9.09
CA ALA A 109 13.84 0.37 7.87
C ALA A 109 13.14 1.49 7.08
N LEU A 110 11.79 1.49 7.09
CA LEU A 110 10.98 2.49 6.41
C LEU A 110 10.96 3.84 7.14
N ILE A 111 10.90 3.85 8.49
CA ILE A 111 10.74 5.08 9.27
C ILE A 111 12.07 5.69 9.74
N GLU A 112 13.14 4.91 9.91
CA GLU A 112 14.45 5.41 10.38
C GLU A 112 14.99 6.60 9.58
N PRO A 113 14.95 6.64 8.23
CA PRO A 113 15.36 7.81 7.47
C PRO A 113 14.52 9.06 7.79
N LEU A 114 13.21 8.89 8.03
CA LEU A 114 12.27 9.96 8.36
C LEU A 114 12.39 10.42 9.82
N GLU A 115 12.88 9.57 10.70
CA GLU A 115 13.24 9.92 12.07
C GLU A 115 14.55 10.71 12.12
N ALA A 116 15.53 10.29 11.30
CA ALA A 116 16.83 10.95 11.21
C ALA A 116 16.72 12.38 10.68
N ASP A 117 15.82 12.65 9.73
CA ASP A 117 15.59 13.97 9.16
C ASP A 117 14.57 14.81 9.95
N GLY A 118 14.03 14.29 11.06
CA GLY A 118 13.07 14.96 11.94
C GLY A 118 11.63 14.99 11.42
N THR A 119 11.33 14.32 10.33
CA THR A 119 9.95 14.19 9.81
C THR A 119 9.07 13.37 10.75
N LEU A 120 9.57 12.27 11.28
CA LEU A 120 8.90 11.44 12.28
C LEU A 120 9.55 11.58 13.67
N VAL A 121 8.77 11.26 14.69
CA VAL A 121 9.30 11.15 16.07
C VAL A 121 9.97 9.80 16.21
N LYS A 122 11.16 9.79 16.80
CA LYS A 122 11.94 8.57 17.01
C LYS A 122 11.17 7.54 17.87
N ARG A 123 11.12 6.31 17.34
CA ARG A 123 10.52 5.14 17.99
C ARG A 123 11.52 3.99 17.99
N GLY A 124 12.06 3.67 19.17
CA GLY A 124 12.92 2.51 19.30
C GLY A 124 12.14 1.19 19.08
N ARG A 125 12.87 0.14 18.71
CA ARG A 125 12.33 -1.21 18.43
C ARG A 125 11.37 -1.70 19.50
N GLY A 126 11.73 -1.64 20.77
CA GLY A 126 10.89 -2.13 21.86
C GLY A 126 9.58 -1.36 22.03
N ARG A 127 9.51 -0.09 21.59
CA ARG A 127 8.24 0.65 21.52
C ARG A 127 7.36 0.15 20.39
N LEU A 128 7.93 -0.05 19.20
CA LEU A 128 7.19 -0.59 18.05
C LEU A 128 6.62 -1.98 18.35
N GLU A 129 7.40 -2.86 18.99
CA GLU A 129 6.95 -4.19 19.37
C GLU A 129 5.73 -4.14 20.31
N ARG A 130 5.72 -3.23 21.30
CA ARG A 130 4.58 -3.05 22.19
C ARG A 130 3.35 -2.43 21.53
N GLU A 131 3.57 -1.56 20.56
CA GLU A 131 2.53 -0.77 19.88
C GLU A 131 2.12 -1.37 18.52
N ILE A 132 2.67 -2.54 18.14
CA ILE A 132 2.52 -3.12 16.78
C ILE A 132 1.06 -3.28 16.36
N GLY A 133 0.18 -3.60 17.29
CA GLY A 133 -1.25 -3.70 17.06
C GLY A 133 -1.93 -2.40 16.60
N ASN A 134 -1.27 -1.25 16.73
CA ASN A 134 -1.79 0.02 16.21
C ASN A 134 -1.39 0.26 14.76
N PHE A 135 -0.50 -0.57 14.18
CA PHE A 135 0.03 -0.36 12.85
C PHE A 135 -0.74 -1.12 11.77
N LEU A 136 -0.89 -0.47 10.64
CA LEU A 136 -1.25 -1.06 9.36
C LEU A 136 -0.04 -0.98 8.44
N VAL A 137 0.14 -1.99 7.61
CA VAL A 137 1.25 -2.06 6.65
C VAL A 137 0.74 -2.39 5.25
N ILE A 138 1.44 -1.86 4.25
CA ILE A 138 1.36 -2.35 2.88
C ILE A 138 2.61 -3.21 2.66
N GLU A 139 2.36 -4.47 2.42
CA GLU A 139 3.37 -5.45 2.01
C GLU A 139 3.32 -5.63 0.50
N HIS A 140 4.47 -5.60 -0.14
CA HIS A 140 4.65 -5.92 -1.54
C HIS A 140 5.77 -6.96 -1.67
N ASP A 141 5.45 -8.16 -2.13
CA ASP A 141 6.41 -9.27 -2.27
C ASP A 141 7.20 -9.59 -0.99
N GLY A 142 6.56 -9.57 0.16
CA GLY A 142 7.20 -9.81 1.46
C GLY A 142 7.99 -8.63 2.01
N VAL A 143 8.04 -7.49 1.32
CA VAL A 143 8.70 -6.27 1.75
C VAL A 143 7.67 -5.25 2.21
N ILE A 144 7.88 -4.62 3.35
CA ILE A 144 7.02 -3.53 3.84
C ILE A 144 7.37 -2.25 3.06
N VAL A 145 6.44 -1.80 2.22
CA VAL A 145 6.58 -0.60 1.38
C VAL A 145 5.79 0.61 1.90
N GLY A 146 4.93 0.40 2.89
CA GLY A 146 4.19 1.47 3.53
C GLY A 146 3.72 1.09 4.92
N CYS A 147 3.60 2.05 5.82
CA CYS A 147 3.02 1.86 7.14
C CYS A 147 2.26 3.10 7.61
N ALA A 148 1.29 2.90 8.51
CA ALA A 148 0.62 3.94 9.27
C ALA A 148 0.23 3.39 10.64
N ALA A 149 0.21 4.24 11.66
CA ALA A 149 -0.26 3.89 12.99
C ALA A 149 -1.52 4.69 13.35
N LEU A 150 -2.47 4.05 14.01
CA LEU A 150 -3.68 4.65 14.54
C LEU A 150 -3.73 4.49 16.07
N TYR A 151 -3.64 5.61 16.78
CA TYR A 151 -3.72 5.64 18.26
C TYR A 151 -5.07 6.18 18.69
N PRO A 152 -5.96 5.34 19.26
CA PRO A 152 -7.29 5.76 19.65
C PRO A 152 -7.30 6.52 20.99
N PHE A 153 -8.11 7.58 21.06
CA PHE A 153 -8.51 8.33 22.25
C PHE A 153 -10.03 8.20 22.38
N ALA A 154 -10.46 7.07 22.92
CA ALA A 154 -11.88 6.66 22.89
C ALA A 154 -12.79 7.65 23.63
N ALA A 155 -12.34 8.21 24.77
CA ALA A 155 -13.10 9.21 25.54
C ALA A 155 -13.43 10.45 24.69
N ASP A 156 -12.53 10.89 23.84
CA ASP A 156 -12.67 12.06 22.97
C ASP A 156 -13.28 11.72 21.60
N LYS A 157 -13.56 10.43 21.33
CA LYS A 157 -13.97 9.91 20.03
C LYS A 157 -13.03 10.38 18.92
N ALA A 158 -11.73 10.41 19.22
CA ALA A 158 -10.65 10.87 18.35
C ALA A 158 -9.56 9.79 18.22
N ALA A 159 -8.77 9.84 17.14
CA ALA A 159 -7.56 9.05 17.02
C ALA A 159 -6.44 9.85 16.34
N GLU A 160 -5.20 9.59 16.73
CA GLU A 160 -4.00 10.10 16.08
C GLU A 160 -3.62 9.19 14.91
N LEU A 161 -3.54 9.75 13.72
CA LEU A 161 -2.85 9.15 12.58
C LEU A 161 -1.37 9.52 12.69
N ALA A 162 -0.53 8.55 12.91
CA ALA A 162 0.90 8.74 13.10
C ALA A 162 1.71 7.78 12.22
N CYS A 163 3.01 7.99 12.12
CA CYS A 163 3.94 7.11 11.37
C CYS A 163 3.49 6.77 9.94
N LEU A 164 2.76 7.66 9.27
CA LEU A 164 2.44 7.47 7.87
C LEU A 164 3.72 7.62 7.04
N ALA A 165 4.17 6.54 6.48
CA ALA A 165 5.38 6.46 5.67
C ALA A 165 5.18 5.52 4.48
N VAL A 166 5.76 5.90 3.35
CA VAL A 166 5.78 5.11 2.11
C VAL A 166 7.21 5.12 1.58
N ALA A 167 7.70 3.95 1.15
CA ALA A 167 9.02 3.79 0.56
C ALA A 167 9.19 4.73 -0.65
N PRO A 168 10.37 5.33 -0.85
CA PRO A 168 10.59 6.31 -1.91
C PRO A 168 10.25 5.81 -3.31
N ASP A 169 10.55 4.55 -3.61
CA ASP A 169 10.31 3.86 -4.87
C ASP A 169 8.84 3.41 -5.06
N ALA A 170 8.05 3.43 -3.98
CA ALA A 170 6.62 3.11 -3.99
C ALA A 170 5.72 4.36 -3.86
N ARG A 171 6.30 5.57 -3.87
CA ARG A 171 5.52 6.82 -3.87
C ARG A 171 4.75 6.97 -5.20
N ASP A 172 3.75 7.82 -5.18
CA ASP A 172 2.87 8.12 -6.33
C ASP A 172 1.99 6.96 -6.84
N ALA A 173 2.07 5.79 -6.17
CA ALA A 173 1.19 4.64 -6.41
C ALA A 173 -0.11 4.65 -5.56
N GLY A 174 -0.41 5.75 -4.86
CA GLY A 174 -1.61 5.88 -4.02
C GLY A 174 -1.53 5.15 -2.67
N HIS A 175 -0.37 4.69 -2.24
CA HIS A 175 -0.21 3.92 -1.00
C HIS A 175 -0.52 4.73 0.26
N GLY A 176 -0.18 6.03 0.27
CA GLY A 176 -0.51 6.92 1.37
C GLY A 176 -2.01 7.07 1.57
N GLU A 177 -2.75 7.23 0.48
CA GLU A 177 -4.21 7.31 0.44
C GLU A 177 -4.85 6.01 0.89
N HIS A 178 -4.34 4.86 0.44
CA HIS A 178 -4.84 3.54 0.87
C HIS A 178 -4.65 3.32 2.38
N LEU A 179 -3.49 3.67 2.93
CA LEU A 179 -3.24 3.59 4.37
C LEU A 179 -4.14 4.52 5.16
N LEU A 180 -4.32 5.76 4.70
CA LEU A 180 -5.23 6.71 5.33
C LEU A 180 -6.66 6.18 5.35
N HIS A 181 -7.16 5.70 4.20
CA HIS A 181 -8.51 5.16 4.08
C HIS A 181 -8.74 3.97 5.02
N ALA A 182 -7.78 3.05 5.10
CA ALA A 182 -7.86 1.92 6.03
C ALA A 182 -7.83 2.35 7.50
N CYS A 183 -7.03 3.38 7.84
CA CYS A 183 -7.05 3.99 9.16
C CYS A 183 -8.40 4.64 9.48
N GLU A 184 -9.03 5.30 8.52
CA GLU A 184 -10.38 5.89 8.66
C GLU A 184 -11.44 4.80 8.90
N GLU A 185 -11.43 3.72 8.11
CA GLU A 185 -12.36 2.60 8.30
C GLU A 185 -12.19 1.95 9.66
N ARG A 186 -10.94 1.71 10.07
CA ARG A 186 -10.62 1.17 11.40
C ARG A 186 -11.09 2.11 12.51
N ALA A 187 -10.89 3.42 12.37
CA ALA A 187 -11.36 4.42 13.33
C ALA A 187 -12.89 4.42 13.43
N ARG A 188 -13.61 4.36 12.30
CA ARG A 188 -15.08 4.27 12.27
C ARG A 188 -15.60 3.01 12.96
N SER A 189 -14.93 1.85 12.78
CA SER A 189 -15.30 0.61 13.47
C SER A 189 -15.17 0.72 15.00
N MET A 190 -14.24 1.56 15.47
CA MET A 190 -14.05 1.92 16.88
C MET A 190 -14.97 3.05 17.37
N LYS A 191 -15.95 3.50 16.54
CA LYS A 191 -16.84 4.63 16.82
C LYS A 191 -16.12 5.97 17.03
N ILE A 192 -14.95 6.12 16.50
CA ILE A 192 -14.16 7.35 16.43
C ILE A 192 -14.76 8.23 15.33
N ARG A 193 -14.80 9.55 15.56
CA ARG A 193 -15.41 10.53 14.65
C ARG A 193 -14.45 11.59 14.15
N LYS A 194 -13.24 11.61 14.71
CA LYS A 194 -12.23 12.62 14.39
C LYS A 194 -10.86 11.92 14.27
N LEU A 195 -10.16 12.19 13.17
CA LEU A 195 -8.74 11.89 13.05
C LEU A 195 -7.95 13.19 13.21
N PHE A 196 -6.81 13.11 13.88
CA PHE A 196 -5.84 14.17 13.87
C PHE A 196 -4.46 13.65 13.54
N ALA A 197 -3.62 14.51 12.97
CA ALA A 197 -2.24 14.23 12.65
C ALA A 197 -1.36 15.40 13.06
N LEU A 198 -0.12 15.10 13.46
CA LEU A 198 0.90 16.08 13.77
C LEU A 198 2.04 15.96 12.75
N THR A 199 2.27 17.02 11.99
CA THR A 199 3.30 17.02 10.95
C THR A 199 4.16 18.27 10.97
N THR A 200 5.41 18.12 10.55
CA THR A 200 6.34 19.26 10.33
C THR A 200 6.53 19.57 8.84
N ARG A 201 6.21 18.62 7.92
CA ARG A 201 6.53 18.74 6.50
C ARG A 201 5.41 18.36 5.53
N ALA A 202 4.46 17.49 5.93
CA ALA A 202 3.45 16.93 5.04
C ALA A 202 2.13 17.75 4.99
N GLU A 203 2.18 19.05 5.23
CA GLU A 203 0.99 19.92 5.30
C GLU A 203 0.12 19.83 4.04
N HIS A 204 0.73 20.02 2.85
CA HIS A 204 -0.01 20.00 1.58
C HIS A 204 -0.71 18.65 1.32
N TRP A 205 -0.05 17.56 1.68
CA TRP A 205 -0.66 16.23 1.54
C TRP A 205 -1.88 16.09 2.45
N PHE A 206 -1.80 16.48 3.73
CA PHE A 206 -2.93 16.40 4.65
C PHE A 206 -4.10 17.29 4.20
N LEU A 207 -3.82 18.48 3.69
CA LEU A 207 -4.85 19.36 3.13
C LEU A 207 -5.55 18.71 1.93
N ALA A 208 -4.79 18.10 1.01
CA ALA A 208 -5.34 17.37 -0.14
C ALA A 208 -6.21 16.18 0.29
N GLN A 209 -5.91 15.55 1.44
CA GLN A 209 -6.71 14.46 2.02
C GLN A 209 -7.90 14.94 2.87
N GLY A 210 -8.23 16.23 2.83
CA GLY A 210 -9.40 16.80 3.51
C GLY A 210 -9.23 17.09 4.99
N PHE A 211 -8.00 17.05 5.49
CA PHE A 211 -7.69 17.56 6.82
C PHE A 211 -7.68 19.09 6.82
N LYS A 212 -7.98 19.67 7.95
CA LYS A 212 -7.95 21.13 8.17
C LYS A 212 -6.96 21.46 9.26
N PRO A 213 -6.21 22.58 9.16
CA PRO A 213 -5.38 23.05 10.24
C PRO A 213 -6.22 23.26 11.51
N ALA A 214 -5.64 22.92 12.65
CA ALA A 214 -6.27 23.10 13.96
C ALA A 214 -5.26 23.57 14.99
N ASP A 215 -5.77 24.17 16.06
CA ASP A 215 -4.96 24.56 17.20
C ASP A 215 -4.64 23.33 18.08
N PRO A 216 -3.48 23.27 18.76
CA PRO A 216 -3.17 22.21 19.71
C PRO A 216 -4.20 21.98 20.80
N SER A 217 -5.00 22.98 21.17
CA SER A 217 -6.14 22.83 22.11
C SER A 217 -7.28 21.94 21.58
N ALA A 218 -7.32 21.66 20.28
CA ALA A 218 -8.29 20.73 19.67
C ALA A 218 -7.93 19.25 19.85
N LEU A 219 -6.72 18.95 20.32
CA LEU A 219 -6.25 17.58 20.61
C LEU A 219 -6.94 17.03 21.87
N PRO A 220 -7.06 15.70 22.01
CA PRO A 220 -7.42 15.06 23.28
C PRO A 220 -6.52 15.52 24.43
N GLY A 221 -7.09 15.66 25.64
CA GLY A 221 -6.36 16.18 26.79
C GLY A 221 -5.05 15.44 27.10
N GLU A 222 -5.07 14.11 27.06
CA GLU A 222 -3.88 13.27 27.22
C GLU A 222 -2.81 13.58 26.16
N ARG A 223 -3.22 13.88 24.94
CA ARG A 223 -2.30 14.19 23.84
C ARG A 223 -1.77 15.60 23.91
N GLN A 224 -2.55 16.55 24.42
CA GLN A 224 -2.08 17.91 24.68
C GLN A 224 -0.94 17.94 25.71
N ALA A 225 -1.03 17.16 26.78
CA ALA A 225 0.00 17.03 27.80
C ALA A 225 1.35 16.52 27.23
N LEU A 226 1.30 15.76 26.15
CA LEU A 226 2.48 15.22 25.45
C LEU A 226 2.89 16.05 24.23
N TYR A 227 2.29 17.21 24.00
CA TYR A 227 2.61 18.03 22.85
C TYR A 227 4.00 18.68 22.97
N ASN A 228 4.84 18.38 22.00
CA ASN A 228 6.20 18.91 21.96
C ASN A 228 6.26 20.25 21.23
N TRP A 229 6.17 21.34 21.96
CA TRP A 229 6.24 22.70 21.44
C TRP A 229 7.54 23.02 20.70
N ARG A 230 8.68 22.44 21.12
CA ARG A 230 9.99 22.67 20.49
C ARG A 230 10.07 22.09 19.08
N ARG A 231 9.30 21.05 18.80
CA ARG A 231 9.26 20.42 17.49
C ARG A 231 8.51 21.26 16.45
N GLY A 232 7.60 22.13 16.86
CA GLY A 232 6.83 22.99 15.98
C GLY A 232 5.90 22.21 15.01
N SER A 233 5.44 21.01 15.40
CA SER A 233 4.50 20.26 14.58
C SER A 233 3.17 20.99 14.46
N LYS A 234 2.66 21.14 13.24
CA LYS A 234 1.31 21.65 13.00
C LYS A 234 0.29 20.53 13.25
N VAL A 235 -0.85 20.89 13.78
CA VAL A 235 -1.97 19.98 14.03
C VAL A 235 -2.94 20.07 12.86
N PHE A 236 -3.36 18.91 12.37
CA PHE A 236 -4.38 18.77 11.33
C PHE A 236 -5.49 17.85 11.83
N LEU A 237 -6.73 18.18 11.52
CA LEU A 237 -7.92 17.47 12.00
C LEU A 237 -8.86 17.18 10.84
N LYS A 238 -9.41 15.96 10.79
CA LYS A 238 -10.42 15.52 9.84
C LYS A 238 -11.58 14.87 10.58
N ARG A 239 -12.82 15.21 10.22
CA ARG A 239 -14.02 14.47 10.66
C ARG A 239 -14.23 13.28 9.71
N ILE A 240 -14.56 12.12 10.27
CA ILE A 240 -14.71 10.86 9.52
C ILE A 240 -16.06 10.20 9.81
#